data_21a843f13d3b4d32c4579f05debf32e8
#
_entry.id   21a843f13d3b4d32c4579f05debf32e8
#
_cell.length_a   1.000
_cell.length_b   1.000
_cell.length_c   1.000
_cell.angle_alpha   90.00
_cell.angle_beta   90.00
_cell.angle_gamma   90.00
#
_symmetry.space_group_name_H-M   'P 1'
#
loop_
_entity.id
_entity.type
_entity.pdbx_description
1 polymer ?
#
loop_
_entity_poly.entity_id
_entity_poly.type
_entity_poly.pdbx_seq_one_letter_code
_entity_poly.pdbx_strand_id
1 'polypeptide(L)'
;RAESATGFCFMDSAVDSLWSDAPGGGLSKPVNRATSLRNFIKMLLVADGALSVENTSGLALAEVAYSLRTTEPACITTMNQLQGNFLQHGFLMLNAALVFRSNVAPSLDAKAWMPFLACVFEALSQRSSVCRVILWGKIAERLQSLSQFSQLHLCQSEHPYNLSFIGNQSMQDLFRPLKLLH
;
A
#
# COMPACT_ATOMS: atom_id res chain seq x y z
N ARG A 1 -6.27 3.56 22.99
CA ARG A 1 -6.78 3.64 21.60
C ARG A 1 -7.49 2.35 21.31
N ALA A 2 -8.65 2.39 20.64
CA ALA A 2 -9.25 1.18 20.07
C ALA A 2 -8.26 0.56 19.08
N GLU A 3 -8.21 -0.77 19.04
CA GLU A 3 -7.39 -1.47 18.05
C GLU A 3 -7.86 -1.10 16.65
N SER A 4 -6.92 -0.65 15.81
CA SER A 4 -7.18 -0.23 14.43
C SER A 4 -6.47 -1.12 13.40
N ALA A 5 -5.80 -2.18 13.87
CA ALA A 5 -5.08 -3.13 13.02
C ALA A 5 -6.06 -3.98 12.18
N THR A 6 -5.81 -4.07 10.89
CA THR A 6 -6.63 -4.82 9.92
C THR A 6 -5.95 -6.10 9.41
N GLY A 7 -4.70 -6.33 9.81
CA GLY A 7 -3.85 -7.37 9.20
C GLY A 7 -3.17 -6.94 7.89
N PHE A 8 -3.48 -5.75 7.38
CA PHE A 8 -2.81 -5.14 6.22
C PHE A 8 -1.88 -4.02 6.67
N CYS A 9 -0.69 -3.92 6.08
CA CYS A 9 0.20 -2.79 6.36
C CYS A 9 -0.45 -1.46 5.92
N PHE A 10 -0.21 -0.39 6.69
CA PHE A 10 -0.71 0.99 6.52
C PHE A 10 -2.22 1.17 6.23
N MET A 11 -3.04 0.14 6.38
CA MET A 11 -4.49 0.18 6.22
C MET A 11 -5.17 0.08 7.58
N ASP A 12 -5.65 1.22 8.07
CA ASP A 12 -6.27 1.36 9.40
C ASP A 12 -7.78 1.08 9.32
N SER A 13 -8.34 0.34 10.28
CA SER A 13 -9.79 0.07 10.37
C SER A 13 -10.65 1.32 10.58
N ALA A 14 -10.04 2.44 10.98
CA ALA A 14 -10.74 3.73 11.04
C ALA A 14 -11.06 4.33 9.66
N VAL A 15 -10.54 3.73 8.59
CA VAL A 15 -10.85 4.11 7.20
C VAL A 15 -11.88 3.14 6.65
N ASP A 16 -13.10 3.59 6.47
CA ASP A 16 -14.17 2.83 5.82
C ASP A 16 -14.28 3.24 4.34
N SER A 17 -14.71 4.45 4.07
CA SER A 17 -14.81 4.99 2.71
C SER A 17 -13.47 5.55 2.22
N LEU A 18 -13.11 5.26 0.98
CA LEU A 18 -11.93 5.85 0.31
C LEU A 18 -12.21 7.28 -0.17
N TRP A 19 -13.44 7.54 -0.57
CA TRP A 19 -13.86 8.79 -1.18
C TRP A 19 -14.69 9.64 -0.23
N SER A 20 -14.68 10.94 -0.46
CA SER A 20 -15.47 11.91 0.30
C SER A 20 -16.91 11.97 -0.24
N ASP A 21 -17.90 11.98 0.64
CA ASP A 21 -19.30 12.18 0.26
C ASP A 21 -19.64 13.67 0.05
N ALA A 22 -18.75 14.58 0.44
CA ALA A 22 -18.96 16.01 0.26
C ALA A 22 -18.96 16.38 -1.23
N PRO A 23 -19.85 17.28 -1.68
CA PRO A 23 -19.82 17.82 -3.03
C PRO A 23 -18.43 18.40 -3.36
N GLY A 24 -17.86 17.99 -4.50
CA GLY A 24 -16.50 18.38 -4.88
C GLY A 24 -15.38 17.82 -4.01
N GLY A 25 -15.68 16.80 -3.19
CA GLY A 25 -14.67 16.12 -2.37
C GLY A 25 -13.93 15.03 -3.14
N GLY A 26 -12.63 14.92 -2.91
CA GLY A 26 -11.77 13.85 -3.42
C GLY A 26 -11.69 12.67 -2.43
N LEU A 27 -10.51 12.41 -1.88
CA LEU A 27 -10.33 11.37 -0.86
C LEU A 27 -11.03 11.73 0.44
N SER A 28 -11.51 10.71 1.17
CA SER A 28 -12.17 10.88 2.46
C SER A 28 -11.23 11.51 3.51
N LYS A 29 -11.80 12.10 4.55
CA LYS A 29 -11.03 12.71 5.64
C LYS A 29 -10.13 11.69 6.38
N PRO A 30 -10.59 10.45 6.69
CA PRO A 30 -9.70 9.42 7.24
C PRO A 30 -8.54 9.06 6.32
N VAL A 31 -8.76 8.87 5.02
CA VAL A 31 -7.68 8.60 4.04
C VAL A 31 -6.69 9.75 3.99
N ASN A 32 -7.17 11.00 3.97
CA ASN A 32 -6.28 12.17 3.95
C ASN A 32 -5.36 12.27 5.17
N ARG A 33 -5.80 11.77 6.33
CA ARG A 33 -4.99 11.70 7.55
C ARG A 33 -4.00 10.53 7.56
N ALA A 34 -4.31 9.46 6.86
CA ALA A 34 -3.47 8.27 6.73
C ALA A 34 -2.44 8.47 5.60
N THR A 35 -1.34 9.16 5.87
CA THR A 35 -0.38 9.64 4.85
C THR A 35 0.08 8.54 3.90
N SER A 36 0.45 7.37 4.39
CA SER A 36 0.92 6.26 3.56
C SER A 36 -0.18 5.74 2.63
N LEU A 37 -1.38 5.52 3.16
CA LEU A 37 -2.53 5.09 2.37
C LEU A 37 -2.92 6.13 1.32
N ARG A 38 -2.98 7.40 1.71
CA ARG A 38 -3.26 8.51 0.78
C ARG A 38 -2.29 8.55 -0.40
N ASN A 39 -0.99 8.49 -0.12
CA ASN A 39 0.03 8.52 -1.17
C ASN A 39 -0.01 7.26 -2.03
N PHE A 40 -0.31 6.10 -1.43
CA PHE A 40 -0.49 4.85 -2.15
C PHE A 40 -1.68 4.92 -3.13
N ILE A 41 -2.85 5.42 -2.68
CA ILE A 41 -4.01 5.61 -3.57
C ILE A 41 -3.67 6.61 -4.69
N LYS A 42 -3.00 7.71 -4.38
CA LYS A 42 -2.55 8.67 -5.41
C LYS A 42 -1.63 8.01 -6.44
N MET A 43 -0.69 7.19 -6.01
CA MET A 43 0.19 6.42 -6.91
C MET A 43 -0.61 5.47 -7.80
N LEU A 44 -1.62 4.77 -7.28
CA LEU A 44 -2.50 3.92 -8.09
C LEU A 44 -3.26 4.72 -9.15
N LEU A 45 -3.82 5.89 -8.77
CA LEU A 45 -4.52 6.78 -9.72
C LEU A 45 -3.58 7.32 -10.81
N VAL A 46 -2.33 7.62 -10.47
CA VAL A 46 -1.32 8.02 -11.47
C VAL A 46 -0.96 6.83 -12.37
N ALA A 47 -0.78 5.65 -11.79
CA ALA A 47 -0.51 4.42 -12.55
C ALA A 47 -1.62 4.10 -13.54
N ASP A 48 -2.88 4.34 -13.15
CA ASP A 48 -4.06 4.12 -13.98
C ASP A 48 -4.28 5.22 -15.05
N GLY A 49 -3.51 6.31 -14.96
CA GLY A 49 -3.65 7.47 -15.86
C GLY A 49 -4.82 8.39 -15.51
N ALA A 50 -5.49 8.17 -14.37
CA ALA A 50 -6.60 8.98 -13.90
C ALA A 50 -6.16 10.28 -13.22
N LEU A 51 -4.92 10.34 -12.71
CA LEU A 51 -4.33 11.49 -12.03
C LEU A 51 -2.97 11.82 -12.62
N SER A 52 -2.66 13.11 -12.79
CA SER A 52 -1.31 13.54 -13.18
C SER A 52 -0.37 13.55 -11.98
N VAL A 53 0.88 13.11 -12.17
CA VAL A 53 1.93 13.20 -11.14
C VAL A 53 2.27 14.66 -10.79
N GLU A 54 2.16 15.56 -11.75
CA GLU A 54 2.40 17.01 -11.58
C GLU A 54 1.28 17.71 -10.82
N ASN A 55 0.08 17.13 -10.78
CA ASN A 55 -1.07 17.71 -10.09
C ASN A 55 -1.85 16.67 -9.29
N THR A 56 -1.43 16.47 -8.05
CA THR A 56 -2.11 15.58 -7.09
C THR A 56 -2.86 16.38 -6.01
N SER A 57 -3.34 17.57 -6.34
CA SER A 57 -4.08 18.46 -5.44
C SER A 57 -5.45 17.89 -5.03
N GLY A 58 -6.06 18.47 -4.01
CA GLY A 58 -7.41 18.11 -3.58
C GLY A 58 -8.45 18.32 -4.68
N LEU A 59 -8.28 19.37 -5.51
CA LEU A 59 -9.18 19.66 -6.62
C LEU A 59 -9.08 18.59 -7.72
N ALA A 60 -7.86 18.24 -8.14
CA ALA A 60 -7.65 17.18 -9.13
C ALA A 60 -8.21 15.82 -8.64
N LEU A 61 -8.02 15.52 -7.35
CA LEU A 61 -8.62 14.31 -6.75
C LEU A 61 -10.14 14.35 -6.71
N ALA A 62 -10.76 15.53 -6.56
CA ALA A 62 -12.20 15.68 -6.59
C ALA A 62 -12.77 15.37 -7.99
N GLU A 63 -12.11 15.85 -9.03
CA GLU A 63 -12.45 15.56 -10.42
C GLU A 63 -12.35 14.06 -10.73
N VAL A 64 -11.27 13.43 -10.32
CA VAL A 64 -11.07 11.97 -10.46
C VAL A 64 -12.14 11.20 -9.70
N ALA A 65 -12.39 11.53 -8.43
CA ALA A 65 -13.39 10.87 -7.62
C ALA A 65 -14.81 11.00 -8.21
N TYR A 66 -15.13 12.15 -8.82
CA TYR A 66 -16.38 12.34 -9.53
C TYR A 66 -16.46 11.46 -10.77
N SER A 67 -15.42 11.46 -11.61
CA SER A 67 -15.36 10.64 -12.82
C SER A 67 -15.53 9.15 -12.50
N LEU A 68 -14.73 8.62 -11.57
CA LEU A 68 -14.80 7.20 -11.19
C LEU A 68 -16.18 6.78 -10.71
N ARG A 69 -16.87 7.62 -9.92
CA ARG A 69 -18.21 7.31 -9.41
C ARG A 69 -19.33 7.42 -10.45
N THR A 70 -19.13 8.21 -11.49
CA THR A 70 -20.16 8.45 -12.51
C THR A 70 -19.99 7.60 -13.75
N THR A 71 -18.77 7.26 -14.13
CA THR A 71 -18.46 6.58 -15.38
C THR A 71 -18.07 5.11 -15.20
N GLU A 72 -17.65 4.72 -13.99
CA GLU A 72 -17.15 3.37 -13.70
C GLU A 72 -17.92 2.72 -12.55
N PRO A 73 -19.01 1.99 -12.83
CA PRO A 73 -19.82 1.35 -11.77
C PRO A 73 -19.05 0.30 -10.96
N ALA A 74 -17.90 -0.18 -11.45
CA ALA A 74 -17.03 -1.13 -10.74
C ALA A 74 -15.98 -0.46 -9.84
N CYS A 75 -15.97 0.87 -9.73
CA CYS A 75 -14.99 1.58 -8.90
C CYS A 75 -15.03 1.13 -7.43
N ILE A 76 -13.86 0.85 -6.89
CA ILE A 76 -13.68 0.54 -5.47
C ILE A 76 -13.98 1.79 -4.63
N THR A 77 -14.88 1.66 -3.67
CA THR A 77 -15.32 2.77 -2.81
C THR A 77 -14.94 2.62 -1.35
N THR A 78 -14.69 1.41 -0.90
CA THR A 78 -14.38 1.12 0.51
C THR A 78 -13.01 0.49 0.71
N MET A 79 -12.49 0.61 1.94
CA MET A 79 -11.26 -0.06 2.33
C MET A 79 -11.38 -1.58 2.23
N ASN A 80 -12.52 -2.16 2.61
CA ASN A 80 -12.74 -3.59 2.53
C ASN A 80 -12.69 -4.11 1.08
N GLN A 81 -13.23 -3.36 0.13
CA GLN A 81 -13.11 -3.71 -1.29
C GLN A 81 -11.65 -3.65 -1.77
N LEU A 82 -10.89 -2.62 -1.38
CA LEU A 82 -9.48 -2.50 -1.71
C LEU A 82 -8.67 -3.68 -1.13
N GLN A 83 -8.90 -4.05 0.14
CA GLN A 83 -8.28 -5.20 0.78
C GLN A 83 -8.66 -6.51 0.07
N GLY A 84 -9.94 -6.66 -0.33
CA GLY A 84 -10.42 -7.78 -1.12
C GLY A 84 -9.68 -7.90 -2.46
N ASN A 85 -9.48 -6.79 -3.15
CA ASN A 85 -8.69 -6.77 -4.40
C ASN A 85 -7.24 -7.20 -4.18
N PHE A 86 -6.60 -6.73 -3.11
CA PHE A 86 -5.25 -7.22 -2.77
C PHE A 86 -5.21 -8.73 -2.59
N LEU A 87 -6.17 -9.29 -1.84
CA LEU A 87 -6.23 -10.74 -1.60
C LEU A 87 -6.49 -11.52 -2.90
N GLN A 88 -7.38 -11.04 -3.75
CA GLN A 88 -7.67 -11.67 -5.05
C GLN A 88 -6.45 -11.68 -5.98
N HIS A 89 -5.60 -10.65 -5.92
CA HIS A 89 -4.34 -10.60 -6.65
C HIS A 89 -3.18 -11.32 -5.94
N GLY A 90 -3.45 -12.02 -4.83
CA GLY A 90 -2.47 -12.84 -4.11
C GLY A 90 -1.47 -12.05 -3.26
N PHE A 91 -1.79 -10.83 -2.85
CA PHE A 91 -0.92 -10.03 -2.00
C PHE A 91 -0.95 -10.50 -0.54
N LEU A 92 0.23 -10.64 0.04
CA LEU A 92 0.45 -10.73 1.48
C LEU A 92 1.07 -9.42 1.98
N MET A 93 0.26 -8.57 2.62
CA MET A 93 0.64 -7.23 3.05
C MET A 93 1.13 -7.27 4.50
N LEU A 94 2.45 -7.32 4.71
CA LEU A 94 3.04 -7.43 6.04
C LEU A 94 3.79 -6.15 6.45
N ASN A 95 3.73 -5.82 7.73
CA ASN A 95 4.66 -4.88 8.35
C ASN A 95 5.95 -5.62 8.74
N ALA A 96 7.09 -4.92 8.72
CA ALA A 96 8.35 -5.46 9.22
C ALA A 96 8.34 -5.73 10.73
N ALA A 97 7.42 -5.09 11.47
CA ALA A 97 7.08 -5.41 12.86
C ALA A 97 5.57 -5.60 12.93
N LEU A 98 5.11 -6.79 13.31
CA LEU A 98 3.68 -7.12 13.33
C LEU A 98 2.93 -6.55 14.55
N VAL A 99 3.65 -6.13 15.58
CA VAL A 99 3.08 -5.54 16.80
C VAL A 99 3.66 -4.14 16.99
N PHE A 100 2.80 -3.19 17.30
CA PHE A 100 3.21 -1.83 17.68
C PHE A 100 3.29 -1.71 19.20
N ARG A 101 4.43 -1.22 19.69
CA ARG A 101 4.65 -0.87 21.10
C ARG A 101 5.02 0.61 21.21
N SER A 102 4.18 1.41 21.88
CA SER A 102 4.37 2.87 21.97
C SER A 102 5.66 3.31 22.68
N ASN A 103 6.22 2.44 23.51
CA ASN A 103 7.44 2.68 24.32
C ASN A 103 8.70 2.07 23.71
N VAL A 104 8.63 1.50 22.51
CA VAL A 104 9.76 0.85 21.81
C VAL A 104 9.96 1.49 20.47
N ALA A 105 11.21 1.77 20.11
CA ALA A 105 11.53 2.28 18.78
C ALA A 105 11.15 1.23 17.70
N PRO A 106 10.43 1.61 16.61
CA PRO A 106 10.00 0.67 15.57
C PRO A 106 11.12 -0.17 14.97
N SER A 107 12.36 0.37 14.93
CA SER A 107 13.53 -0.34 14.44
C SER A 107 13.97 -1.50 15.34
N LEU A 108 13.73 -1.41 16.65
CA LEU A 108 14.01 -2.49 17.60
C LEU A 108 12.96 -3.60 17.46
N ASP A 109 11.68 -3.23 17.33
CA ASP A 109 10.62 -4.19 17.06
C ASP A 109 10.86 -4.92 15.73
N ALA A 110 11.17 -4.21 14.66
CA ALA A 110 11.50 -4.82 13.37
C ALA A 110 12.67 -5.79 13.48
N LYS A 111 13.72 -5.47 14.26
CA LYS A 111 14.84 -6.39 14.50
C LYS A 111 14.39 -7.66 15.24
N ALA A 112 13.49 -7.54 16.22
CA ALA A 112 12.97 -8.70 16.95
C ALA A 112 12.10 -9.61 16.07
N TRP A 113 11.43 -9.08 15.05
CA TRP A 113 10.61 -9.83 14.10
C TRP A 113 11.40 -10.45 12.94
N MET A 114 12.69 -10.13 12.77
CA MET A 114 13.53 -10.68 11.69
C MET A 114 13.50 -12.22 11.59
N PRO A 115 13.61 -13.01 12.69
CA PRO A 115 13.56 -14.47 12.59
C PRO A 115 12.23 -14.99 12.02
N PHE A 116 11.11 -14.38 12.40
CA PHE A 116 9.80 -14.73 11.85
C PHE A 116 9.73 -14.41 10.35
N LEU A 117 10.16 -13.22 9.95
CA LEU A 117 10.18 -12.82 8.54
C LEU A 117 11.10 -13.73 7.71
N ALA A 118 12.23 -14.15 8.26
CA ALA A 118 13.11 -15.12 7.59
C ALA A 118 12.38 -16.44 7.31
N CYS A 119 11.59 -16.97 8.27
CA CYS A 119 10.77 -18.16 8.04
C CYS A 119 9.70 -17.94 6.96
N VAL A 120 9.06 -16.76 6.93
CA VAL A 120 8.08 -16.41 5.89
C VAL A 120 8.74 -16.38 4.51
N PHE A 121 9.90 -15.73 4.38
CA PHE A 121 10.61 -15.66 3.11
C PHE A 121 11.18 -17.01 2.67
N GLU A 122 11.62 -17.84 3.61
CA GLU A 122 12.01 -19.22 3.32
C GLU A 122 10.84 -20.00 2.70
N ALA A 123 9.66 -19.95 3.34
CA ALA A 123 8.47 -20.61 2.83
C ALA A 123 8.03 -20.07 1.46
N LEU A 124 8.20 -18.77 1.21
CA LEU A 124 7.89 -18.15 -0.09
C LEU A 124 8.90 -18.56 -1.17
N SER A 125 10.19 -18.68 -0.83
CA SER A 125 11.24 -19.07 -1.79
C SER A 125 11.10 -20.52 -2.27
N GLN A 126 10.47 -21.38 -1.46
CA GLN A 126 10.22 -22.79 -1.79
C GLN A 126 8.97 -23.03 -2.64
N ARG A 127 8.19 -21.98 -2.92
CA ARG A 127 6.99 -22.13 -3.77
C ARG A 127 7.35 -22.36 -5.23
N SER A 128 6.60 -23.22 -5.90
CA SER A 128 6.74 -23.47 -7.34
C SER A 128 6.32 -22.28 -8.21
N SER A 129 5.48 -21.38 -7.69
CA SER A 129 5.06 -20.17 -8.39
C SER A 129 6.02 -19.01 -8.14
N VAL A 130 6.28 -18.20 -9.16
CA VAL A 130 7.08 -16.98 -9.02
C VAL A 130 6.48 -16.07 -7.95
N CYS A 131 7.26 -15.78 -6.91
CA CYS A 131 6.89 -14.85 -5.86
C CYS A 131 7.68 -13.55 -6.03
N ARG A 132 6.95 -12.42 -6.13
CA ARG A 132 7.54 -11.10 -6.14
C ARG A 132 7.44 -10.48 -4.75
N VAL A 133 8.55 -9.97 -4.24
CA VAL A 133 8.62 -9.30 -2.94
C VAL A 133 8.81 -7.81 -3.16
N ILE A 134 7.89 -7.01 -2.62
CA ILE A 134 7.97 -5.55 -2.68
C ILE A 134 8.44 -5.06 -1.30
N LEU A 135 9.56 -4.37 -1.26
CA LEU A 135 10.15 -3.84 -0.04
C LEU A 135 10.06 -2.32 -0.01
N TRP A 136 9.36 -1.79 1.00
CA TRP A 136 9.14 -0.36 1.17
C TRP A 136 9.91 0.23 2.36
N GLY A 137 10.73 1.23 2.08
CA GLY A 137 11.43 2.02 3.08
C GLY A 137 12.66 1.34 3.69
N LYS A 138 13.35 2.07 4.55
CA LYS A 138 14.66 1.69 5.10
C LYS A 138 14.67 0.40 5.93
N ILE A 139 13.56 0.06 6.60
CA ILE A 139 13.49 -1.20 7.37
C ILE A 139 13.51 -2.38 6.41
N ALA A 140 12.84 -2.26 5.27
CA ALA A 140 12.82 -3.27 4.22
C ALA A 140 14.22 -3.50 3.60
N GLU A 141 15.04 -2.46 3.48
CA GLU A 141 16.43 -2.59 3.01
C GLU A 141 17.26 -3.58 3.85
N ARG A 142 17.00 -3.63 5.16
CA ARG A 142 17.68 -4.58 6.06
C ARG A 142 17.32 -6.04 5.80
N LEU A 143 16.15 -6.29 5.23
CA LEU A 143 15.70 -7.64 4.89
C LEU A 143 16.51 -8.23 3.72
N GLN A 144 17.09 -7.40 2.87
CA GLN A 144 17.91 -7.85 1.73
C GLN A 144 19.15 -8.68 2.14
N SER A 145 19.62 -8.51 3.35
CA SER A 145 20.74 -9.32 3.87
C SER A 145 20.36 -10.79 4.13
N LEU A 146 19.08 -11.13 4.05
CA LEU A 146 18.61 -12.51 4.20
C LEU A 146 18.92 -13.30 2.93
N SER A 147 19.56 -14.46 3.08
CA SER A 147 19.97 -15.34 1.97
C SER A 147 18.80 -15.81 1.08
N GLN A 148 17.59 -15.88 1.64
CA GLN A 148 16.36 -16.30 0.96
C GLN A 148 16.00 -15.39 -0.23
N PHE A 149 16.45 -14.14 -0.22
CA PHE A 149 16.14 -13.19 -1.30
C PHE A 149 16.83 -13.49 -2.63
N SER A 150 17.89 -14.30 -2.65
CA SER A 150 18.54 -14.70 -3.89
C SER A 150 17.63 -15.47 -4.86
N GLN A 151 16.53 -16.04 -4.34
CA GLN A 151 15.55 -16.83 -5.10
C GLN A 151 14.22 -16.10 -5.34
N LEU A 152 14.11 -14.84 -4.89
CA LEU A 152 12.88 -14.07 -4.98
C LEU A 152 13.06 -12.86 -5.92
N HIS A 153 11.99 -12.50 -6.61
CA HIS A 153 11.98 -11.29 -7.44
C HIS A 153 11.75 -10.07 -6.55
N LEU A 154 12.81 -9.31 -6.28
CA LEU A 154 12.75 -8.13 -5.45
C LEU A 154 12.38 -6.88 -6.24
N CYS A 155 11.47 -6.11 -5.70
CA CYS A 155 11.16 -4.75 -6.11
C CYS A 155 11.25 -3.82 -4.89
N GLN A 156 11.90 -2.68 -5.03
CA GLN A 156 12.15 -1.78 -3.91
C GLN A 156 11.77 -0.36 -4.23
N SER A 157 11.27 0.33 -3.23
CA SER A 157 11.08 1.77 -3.29
C SER A 157 11.14 2.40 -1.90
N GLU A 158 11.10 3.72 -1.87
CA GLU A 158 10.80 4.47 -0.66
C GLU A 158 9.44 4.05 -0.08
N HIS A 159 9.28 4.31 1.22
CA HIS A 159 8.01 4.03 1.90
C HIS A 159 6.89 4.95 1.35
N PRO A 160 5.63 4.47 1.20
CA PRO A 160 4.49 5.29 0.77
C PRO A 160 4.24 6.56 1.61
N TYR A 161 4.83 6.66 2.80
CA TYR A 161 4.82 7.88 3.59
C TYR A 161 5.47 9.07 2.87
N ASN A 162 6.45 8.84 2.01
CA ASN A 162 7.13 9.88 1.26
C ASN A 162 6.30 10.32 0.04
N LEU A 163 6.28 11.62 -0.24
CA LEU A 163 5.56 12.17 -1.40
C LEU A 163 6.13 11.68 -2.73
N SER A 164 7.45 11.47 -2.80
CA SER A 164 8.13 10.94 -4.01
C SER A 164 7.59 9.58 -4.45
N PHE A 165 7.02 8.79 -3.52
CA PHE A 165 6.39 7.51 -3.83
C PHE A 165 5.28 7.62 -4.88
N ILE A 166 4.56 8.74 -4.92
CA ILE A 166 3.47 8.96 -5.89
C ILE A 166 4.01 8.92 -7.33
N GLY A 167 5.20 9.51 -7.54
CA GLY A 167 5.87 9.55 -8.84
C GLY A 167 6.81 8.36 -9.11
N ASN A 168 6.87 7.35 -8.23
CA ASN A 168 7.79 6.23 -8.39
C ASN A 168 7.38 5.34 -9.57
N GLN A 169 8.13 5.42 -10.66
CA GLN A 169 7.83 4.74 -11.92
C GLN A 169 7.77 3.21 -11.76
N SER A 170 8.71 2.62 -11.00
CA SER A 170 8.74 1.17 -10.78
C SER A 170 7.48 0.68 -10.07
N MET A 171 6.96 1.45 -9.10
CA MET A 171 5.70 1.13 -8.42
C MET A 171 4.50 1.30 -9.35
N GLN A 172 4.46 2.38 -10.12
CA GLN A 172 3.40 2.59 -11.10
C GLN A 172 3.35 1.45 -12.13
N ASP A 173 4.49 1.04 -12.68
CA ASP A 173 4.55 -0.04 -13.68
C ASP A 173 4.14 -1.39 -13.09
N LEU A 174 4.48 -1.63 -11.82
CA LEU A 174 4.09 -2.84 -11.10
C LEU A 174 2.58 -2.91 -10.83
N PHE A 175 1.97 -1.80 -10.41
CA PHE A 175 0.57 -1.76 -9.99
C PHE A 175 -0.41 -1.46 -11.14
N ARG A 176 0.03 -0.81 -12.22
CA ARG A 176 -0.81 -0.45 -13.38
C ARG A 176 -1.65 -1.61 -13.94
N PRO A 177 -1.08 -2.81 -14.19
CA PRO A 177 -1.87 -3.91 -14.76
C PRO A 177 -2.90 -4.52 -13.80
N LEU A 178 -2.79 -4.20 -12.50
CA LEU A 178 -3.63 -4.82 -11.46
C LEU A 178 -4.97 -4.11 -11.27
N LYS A 179 -5.06 -2.84 -11.69
CA LYS A 179 -6.30 -2.05 -11.62
C LYS A 179 -6.98 -2.12 -10.25
N LEU A 180 -6.22 -1.96 -9.16
CA LEU A 180 -6.68 -2.20 -7.79
C LEU A 180 -7.83 -1.29 -7.33
N LEU A 181 -8.12 -0.21 -8.04
CA LEU A 181 -9.25 0.70 -7.74
C LEU A 181 -10.49 0.46 -8.61
N HIS A 182 -10.49 -0.63 -9.40
CA HIS A 182 -11.59 -0.99 -10.32
C HIS A 182 -12.17 -2.36 -10.00
#